data_b57c7a76d7359d18e8549a0f5994cd1e
#
_entry.id   b57c7a76d7359d18e8549a0f5994cd1e
#
_cell.length_a   1.000
_cell.length_b   1.000
_cell.length_c   1.000
_cell.angle_alpha   90.00
_cell.angle_beta   90.00
_cell.angle_gamma   90.00
#
_symmetry.space_group_name_H-M   'P 1'
#
loop_
_entity.id
_entity.type
_entity.pdbx_description
1 polymer ?
#
loop_
_entity_poly.entity_id
_entity_poly.type
_entity_poly.pdbx_seq_one_letter_code
_entity_poly.pdbx_strand_id
1 'polypeptide(L)' 'MTTELVERGGRLIVSAPFNPAWREWATIYGGKWDAGSKAWVFRPDQRAAVEEALAEIFGGDDDE' A
#
# COMPACT_ATOMS: atom_id res chain seq x y z
N MET A 1 10.16 6.42 -8.48
CA MET A 1 8.78 6.15 -8.13
C MET A 1 8.57 6.25 -6.67
N THR A 2 7.43 6.73 -6.27
CA THR A 2 7.17 6.96 -4.87
C THR A 2 5.94 6.22 -4.43
N THR A 3 5.96 5.81 -3.18
CA THR A 3 4.79 5.26 -2.54
C THR A 3 4.33 6.25 -1.48
N GLU A 4 3.03 6.34 -1.29
CA GLU A 4 2.47 7.23 -0.29
C GLU A 4 1.49 6.48 0.57
N LEU A 5 1.51 6.78 1.84
CA LEU A 5 0.61 6.16 2.79
C LEU A 5 -0.04 7.26 3.59
N VAL A 6 -1.35 7.33 3.52
CA VAL A 6 -2.12 8.37 4.18
C VAL A 6 -3.22 7.72 5.00
N GLU A 7 -3.37 8.17 6.22
CA GLU A 7 -4.45 7.71 7.07
C GLU A 7 -5.51 8.79 7.14
N ARG A 8 -6.74 8.46 6.74
CA ARG A 8 -7.76 9.45 6.64
C ARG A 8 -9.12 8.83 6.91
N GLY A 9 -9.86 9.44 7.80
CA GLY A 9 -11.23 9.02 8.07
C GLY A 9 -11.37 7.58 8.49
N GLY A 10 -10.41 7.07 9.27
CA GLY A 10 -10.44 5.68 9.68
C GLY A 10 -10.07 4.72 8.58
N ARG A 11 -9.37 5.19 7.56
CA ARG A 11 -8.93 4.35 6.46
C ARG A 11 -7.48 4.63 6.14
N LEU A 12 -6.80 3.60 5.69
CA LEU A 12 -5.41 3.70 5.30
C LEU A 12 -5.37 3.67 3.78
N ILE A 13 -4.92 4.76 3.18
CA ILE A 13 -4.90 4.89 1.74
C ILE A 13 -3.46 4.83 1.26
N VAL A 14 -3.19 3.85 0.40
CA VAL A 14 -1.83 3.58 -0.05
C VAL A 14 -1.76 3.79 -1.55
N SER A 15 -0.94 4.72 -1.96
CA SER A 15 -0.70 5.01 -3.36
C SER A 15 0.66 4.49 -3.73
N ALA A 16 0.71 3.61 -4.72
CA ALA A 16 1.97 3.00 -5.12
C ALA A 16 1.90 2.67 -6.61
N PRO A 17 3.05 2.61 -7.28
CA PRO A 17 3.04 2.20 -8.68
C PRO A 17 2.62 0.75 -8.81
N PHE A 18 2.15 0.39 -9.99
CA PHE A 18 1.70 -0.98 -10.21
C PHE A 18 2.84 -1.96 -9.99
N ASN A 19 2.56 -3.00 -9.25
CA ASN A 19 3.53 -4.05 -8.99
C ASN A 19 2.74 -5.33 -8.70
N PRO A 20 2.98 -6.41 -9.44
CA PRO A 20 2.21 -7.63 -9.23
C PRO A 20 2.33 -8.19 -7.81
N ALA A 21 3.52 -8.09 -7.22
CA ALA A 21 3.70 -8.58 -5.86
C ALA A 21 2.89 -7.74 -4.88
N TRP A 22 2.89 -6.44 -5.05
CA TRP A 22 2.11 -5.55 -4.21
C TRP A 22 0.62 -5.81 -4.35
N ARG A 23 0.18 -5.97 -5.60
CA ARG A 23 -1.23 -6.22 -5.85
C ARG A 23 -1.69 -7.51 -5.18
N GLU A 24 -0.87 -8.54 -5.29
CA GLU A 24 -1.21 -9.82 -4.69
C GLU A 24 -1.25 -9.70 -3.18
N TRP A 25 -0.26 -9.03 -2.60
CA TRP A 25 -0.23 -8.83 -1.17
C TRP A 25 -1.47 -8.08 -0.69
N ALA A 26 -1.82 -7.02 -1.41
CA ALA A 26 -2.97 -6.21 -1.02
C ALA A 26 -4.26 -7.03 -1.05
N THR A 27 -4.41 -7.87 -2.05
CA THR A 27 -5.59 -8.71 -2.15
C THR A 27 -5.67 -9.71 -1.01
N ILE A 28 -4.55 -10.32 -0.68
CA ILE A 28 -4.51 -11.29 0.39
C ILE A 28 -4.89 -10.66 1.73
N TYR A 29 -4.46 -9.44 1.95
CA TYR A 29 -4.71 -8.76 3.20
C TYR A 29 -6.02 -8.00 3.23
N GLY A 30 -6.86 -8.19 2.21
CA GLY A 30 -8.18 -7.59 2.23
C GLY A 30 -8.20 -6.13 1.81
N GLY A 31 -7.18 -5.66 1.13
CA GLY A 31 -7.19 -4.33 0.59
C GLY A 31 -8.21 -4.19 -0.51
N LYS A 32 -8.71 -2.98 -0.70
CA LYS A 32 -9.68 -2.70 -1.74
C LYS A 32 -9.14 -1.63 -2.66
N TRP A 33 -9.26 -1.89 -3.95
CA TRP A 33 -8.81 -0.91 -4.93
C TRP A 33 -9.84 0.20 -5.08
N ASP A 34 -9.38 1.43 -4.95
CA ASP A 34 -10.24 2.58 -5.14
C ASP A 34 -9.84 3.27 -6.43
N ALA A 35 -10.66 3.08 -7.44
CA ALA A 35 -10.35 3.62 -8.76
C ALA A 35 -10.38 5.14 -8.77
N GLY A 36 -11.22 5.72 -7.92
CA GLY A 36 -11.30 7.18 -7.87
C GLY A 36 -10.01 7.82 -7.39
N SER A 37 -9.38 7.22 -6.39
CA SER A 37 -8.10 7.71 -5.89
C SER A 37 -6.91 7.02 -6.54
N LYS A 38 -7.15 5.94 -7.27
CA LYS A 38 -6.11 5.11 -7.84
C LYS A 38 -5.16 4.64 -6.75
N ALA A 39 -5.75 4.14 -5.68
CA ALA A 39 -4.98 3.72 -4.52
C ALA A 39 -5.68 2.55 -3.86
N TRP A 40 -4.94 1.84 -3.02
CA TRP A 40 -5.50 0.75 -2.24
C TRP A 40 -5.93 1.27 -0.89
N VAL A 41 -7.05 0.75 -0.40
CA VAL A 41 -7.60 1.16 0.89
C VAL A 41 -7.53 -0.03 1.83
N PHE A 42 -6.93 0.19 2.99
CA PHE A 42 -6.81 -0.83 4.01
C PHE A 42 -7.42 -0.33 5.31
N ARG A 43 -7.52 -1.21 6.28
CA ARG A 43 -7.97 -0.82 7.60
C ARG A 43 -6.81 -0.20 8.37
N PRO A 44 -7.11 0.76 9.25
CA PRO A 44 -6.03 1.45 9.96
C PRO A 44 -5.18 0.52 10.81
N ASP A 45 -5.76 -0.56 11.32
CA ASP A 45 -5.00 -1.47 12.15
C ASP A 45 -3.99 -2.29 11.36
N GLN A 46 -4.02 -2.19 10.02
CA GLN A 46 -3.05 -2.88 9.18
C GLN A 46 -1.87 -2.00 8.80
N ARG A 47 -1.78 -0.83 9.40
CA ARG A 47 -0.74 0.10 9.00
C ARG A 47 0.66 -0.49 9.10
N ALA A 48 0.96 -1.15 10.21
CA ALA A 48 2.30 -1.72 10.38
C ALA A 48 2.58 -2.76 9.31
N ALA A 49 1.59 -3.60 9.01
CA ALA A 49 1.78 -4.62 7.99
C ALA A 49 1.97 -4.00 6.61
N VAL A 50 1.20 -2.95 6.32
CA VAL A 50 1.31 -2.28 5.03
C VAL A 50 2.67 -1.62 4.90
N GLU A 51 3.12 -0.96 5.94
CA GLU A 51 4.43 -0.31 5.89
C GLU A 51 5.54 -1.32 5.66
N GLU A 52 5.43 -2.46 6.32
CA GLU A 52 6.44 -3.50 6.15
C GLU A 52 6.41 -4.05 4.72
N ALA A 53 5.22 -4.26 4.17
CA ALA A 53 5.12 -4.75 2.81
C ALA A 53 5.68 -3.77 1.81
N LEU A 54 5.40 -2.49 2.01
CA LEU A 54 5.95 -1.47 1.12
C LEU A 54 7.47 -1.46 1.18
N ALA A 55 8.02 -1.60 2.37
CA ALA A 55 9.47 -1.63 2.50
C ALA A 55 10.06 -2.84 1.79
N GLU A 56 9.38 -3.98 1.87
CA GLU A 56 9.90 -5.19 1.25
C GLU A 56 9.77 -5.15 -0.26
N ILE A 57 8.66 -4.62 -0.75
CA ILE A 57 8.37 -4.70 -2.18
C ILE A 57 9.03 -3.54 -2.92
N PHE A 58 9.00 -2.35 -2.34
CA PHE A 58 9.48 -1.16 -3.00
C PHE A 58 10.73 -0.56 -2.39
N GLY A 59 10.96 -0.84 -1.14
CA GLY A 59 11.97 -0.10 -0.40
C GLY A 59 13.40 -0.55 -0.64
N GLY A 60 13.57 -1.75 -1.12
CA GLY A 60 14.92 -2.30 -1.19
C GLY A 60 15.81 -1.64 -2.23
N ASP A 61 15.21 -0.94 -3.15
CA ASP A 61 15.99 -0.42 -4.25
C ASP A 61 16.36 1.03 -4.08
N ASP A 62 15.94 1.65 -3.06
CA ASP A 62 16.20 3.04 -2.98
C ASP A 62 17.50 3.34 -2.37
N ASP A 63 18.14 2.66 -2.02
CA ASP A 63 19.31 3.04 -1.54
C ASP A 63 20.26 3.40 -2.33
N GLU A 64 20.13 3.66 -2.76
CA GLU A 64 20.86 4.12 -3.36
C GLU A 64 21.23 4.63 -3.32
#